data_75fc414a408177b7081568e336f43c7a
#
_entry.id   75fc414a408177b7081568e336f43c7a
#
_cell.length_a   1.000
_cell.length_b   1.000
_cell.length_c   1.000
_cell.angle_alpha   90.00
_cell.angle_beta   90.00
_cell.angle_gamma   90.00
#
_symmetry.space_group_name_H-M   'P 1'
#
loop_
_entity.id
_entity.type
_entity.pdbx_description
1 polymer ?
#
loop_
_entity_poly.entity_id
_entity_poly.type
_entity_poly.pdbx_seq_one_letter_code
_entity_poly.pdbx_strand_id
1 'polypeptide(L)'
;MCPFFSFLAPLLERLLAIHSLNRIYAEVRQRLVDLEQDPAFFMKTLQVMGTSVEIDQQSFERIPRTRPLIVIANHPFGGIDGVSLGALLSMVRPDSRLLGNFLLSRMDGIRGNIIKVDPFQREGSAQANFAGMREAIRWLKRGACLGVFPSGEVSSFHFRSLSVADPVWSSHIVSLALRTKATILPLYFEGNNGLLFHLAGLVHPSLRTLLLPREFSKMEKKTLRIRIGRPLSPELLSLMGDHPVTTDYLRLQTYALAKSAPGKIPLRQIKLPFWATQTGKDLSKTAPPQKKEVMSAEIAGLPASAQLLVYGNFEVYCAHVNNAPSNP
;
A
#
# COMPACT_ATOMS: atom_id res chain seq x y z
N MET A 1 -8.49 -39.08 -15.20
CA MET A 1 -8.19 -38.32 -13.97
C MET A 1 -7.89 -39.33 -12.85
N CYS A 2 -6.73 -39.24 -12.22
CA CYS A 2 -6.33 -40.21 -11.18
C CYS A 2 -7.22 -40.09 -9.94
N PRO A 3 -7.81 -41.17 -9.42
CA PRO A 3 -8.76 -41.14 -8.29
C PRO A 3 -8.16 -40.57 -6.99
N PHE A 4 -6.85 -40.56 -6.89
CA PHE A 4 -6.11 -39.97 -5.77
C PHE A 4 -6.28 -38.47 -5.65
N PHE A 5 -6.39 -37.75 -6.77
CA PHE A 5 -6.60 -36.30 -6.80
C PHE A 5 -8.01 -35.89 -6.37
N SER A 6 -9.02 -36.71 -6.62
CA SER A 6 -10.40 -36.38 -6.24
C SER A 6 -10.65 -36.48 -4.73
N PHE A 7 -9.88 -37.26 -4.00
CA PHE A 7 -9.97 -37.36 -2.55
C PHE A 7 -9.24 -36.22 -1.83
N LEU A 8 -8.11 -35.72 -2.41
CA LEU A 8 -7.33 -34.66 -1.83
C LEU A 8 -7.90 -33.25 -2.13
N ALA A 9 -8.66 -33.10 -3.21
CA ALA A 9 -9.19 -31.80 -3.62
C ALA A 9 -10.05 -31.13 -2.53
N PRO A 10 -11.04 -31.80 -1.88
CA PRO A 10 -11.85 -31.18 -0.83
C PRO A 10 -11.03 -30.79 0.41
N LEU A 11 -10.00 -31.59 0.73
CA LEU A 11 -9.11 -31.30 1.84
C LEU A 11 -8.24 -30.05 1.56
N LEU A 12 -7.71 -29.94 0.34
CA LEU A 12 -6.96 -28.78 -0.12
C LEU A 12 -7.83 -27.51 -0.18
N GLU A 13 -9.04 -27.61 -0.72
CA GLU A 13 -10.00 -26.50 -0.76
C GLU A 13 -10.32 -25.99 0.65
N ARG A 14 -10.50 -26.90 1.61
CA ARG A 14 -10.72 -26.56 3.01
C ARG A 14 -9.48 -25.93 3.65
N LEU A 15 -8.30 -26.48 3.39
CA LEU A 15 -7.03 -25.96 3.89
C LEU A 15 -6.76 -24.55 3.36
N LEU A 16 -7.04 -24.32 2.09
CA LEU A 16 -6.84 -23.04 1.40
C LEU A 16 -8.01 -22.07 1.61
N ALA A 17 -9.09 -22.48 2.27
CA ALA A 17 -10.30 -21.70 2.49
C ALA A 17 -10.94 -21.13 1.20
N ILE A 18 -10.82 -21.86 0.08
CA ILE A 18 -11.36 -21.47 -1.22
C ILE A 18 -12.87 -21.26 -1.15
N HIS A 19 -13.58 -22.14 -0.43
CA HIS A 19 -15.03 -22.02 -0.23
C HIS A 19 -15.40 -20.69 0.46
N SER A 20 -14.68 -20.30 1.52
CA SER A 20 -14.92 -19.04 2.22
C SER A 20 -14.65 -17.83 1.31
N LEU A 21 -13.58 -17.85 0.52
CA LEU A 21 -13.28 -16.79 -0.44
C LEU A 21 -14.39 -16.66 -1.49
N ASN A 22 -14.84 -17.81 -2.05
CA ASN A 22 -15.92 -17.83 -3.05
C ASN A 22 -17.23 -17.31 -2.47
N ARG A 23 -17.58 -17.67 -1.21
CA ARG A 23 -18.75 -17.14 -0.52
C ARG A 23 -18.68 -15.61 -0.37
N ILE A 24 -17.55 -15.10 0.17
CA ILE A 24 -17.34 -13.65 0.32
C ILE A 24 -17.50 -12.96 -1.04
N TYR A 25 -16.84 -13.47 -2.08
CA TYR A 25 -16.92 -12.86 -3.41
C TYR A 25 -18.34 -12.90 -3.98
N ALA A 26 -19.07 -14.02 -3.83
CA ALA A 26 -20.44 -14.12 -4.28
C ALA A 26 -21.37 -13.11 -3.58
N GLU A 27 -21.23 -12.95 -2.27
CA GLU A 27 -21.98 -11.95 -1.50
C GLU A 27 -21.63 -10.52 -1.90
N VAL A 28 -20.34 -10.22 -2.15
CA VAL A 28 -19.91 -8.90 -2.66
C VAL A 28 -20.54 -8.66 -4.02
N ARG A 29 -20.44 -9.64 -4.94
CA ARG A 29 -20.96 -9.53 -6.30
C ARG A 29 -22.45 -9.21 -6.34
N GLN A 30 -23.26 -9.81 -5.46
CA GLN A 30 -24.70 -9.52 -5.33
C GLN A 30 -25.00 -8.07 -4.90
N ARG A 31 -24.04 -7.39 -4.28
CA ARG A 31 -24.16 -6.01 -3.80
C ARG A 31 -23.60 -4.98 -4.77
N LEU A 32 -22.91 -5.41 -5.85
CA LEU A 32 -22.37 -4.49 -6.86
C LEU A 32 -23.51 -3.83 -7.64
N VAL A 33 -23.34 -2.55 -7.92
CA VAL A 33 -24.21 -1.77 -8.80
C VAL A 33 -23.73 -1.87 -10.24
N ASP A 34 -22.41 -1.87 -10.43
CA ASP A 34 -21.76 -2.03 -11.73
C ASP A 34 -20.71 -3.13 -11.66
N LEU A 35 -20.82 -4.11 -12.54
CA LEU A 35 -19.88 -5.24 -12.62
C LEU A 35 -18.53 -4.87 -13.26
N GLU A 36 -18.47 -3.79 -14.03
CA GLU A 36 -17.21 -3.32 -14.62
C GLU A 36 -16.42 -2.47 -13.63
N GLN A 37 -17.09 -1.54 -12.96
CA GLN A 37 -16.48 -0.62 -12.01
C GLN A 37 -17.49 -0.20 -10.94
N ASP A 38 -17.33 -0.69 -9.74
CA ASP A 38 -18.10 -0.21 -8.59
C ASP A 38 -17.18 0.61 -7.66
N PRO A 39 -17.41 1.92 -7.50
CA PRO A 39 -16.60 2.76 -6.62
C PRO A 39 -16.62 2.29 -5.17
N ALA A 40 -17.68 1.60 -4.75
CA ALA A 40 -17.84 1.07 -3.41
C ALA A 40 -17.37 -0.39 -3.25
N PHE A 41 -16.75 -1.00 -4.26
CA PHE A 41 -16.32 -2.40 -4.23
C PHE A 41 -15.54 -2.76 -2.95
N PHE A 42 -14.52 -1.98 -2.63
CA PHE A 42 -13.67 -2.23 -1.46
C PHE A 42 -14.45 -2.10 -0.16
N MET A 43 -15.33 -1.12 -0.08
CA MET A 43 -16.20 -0.88 1.08
C MET A 43 -17.18 -2.04 1.28
N LYS A 44 -17.83 -2.46 0.20
CA LYS A 44 -18.77 -3.60 0.22
C LYS A 44 -18.07 -4.88 0.63
N THR A 45 -16.82 -5.07 0.19
CA THR A 45 -16.01 -6.23 0.60
C THR A 45 -15.75 -6.23 2.11
N LEU A 46 -15.32 -5.12 2.70
CA LEU A 46 -15.14 -5.03 4.16
C LEU A 46 -16.44 -5.24 4.92
N GLN A 47 -17.56 -4.73 4.41
CA GLN A 47 -18.89 -4.93 5.02
C GLN A 47 -19.31 -6.40 5.03
N VAL A 48 -19.15 -7.11 3.90
CA VAL A 48 -19.44 -8.55 3.79
C VAL A 48 -18.58 -9.34 4.75
N MET A 49 -17.30 -9.00 4.84
CA MET A 49 -16.37 -9.67 5.77
C MET A 49 -16.62 -9.29 7.24
N GLY A 50 -17.37 -8.22 7.53
CA GLY A 50 -17.48 -7.68 8.88
C GLY A 50 -16.15 -7.16 9.42
N THR A 51 -15.17 -6.88 8.55
CA THR A 51 -13.84 -6.38 8.90
C THR A 51 -13.90 -4.88 9.13
N SER A 52 -13.38 -4.42 10.26
CA SER A 52 -13.26 -3.00 10.57
C SER A 52 -11.85 -2.49 10.38
N VAL A 53 -11.72 -1.19 10.10
CA VAL A 53 -10.43 -0.51 9.98
C VAL A 53 -10.35 0.57 11.05
N GLU A 54 -9.30 0.54 11.87
CA GLU A 54 -8.99 1.54 12.89
C GLU A 54 -7.85 2.45 12.41
N ILE A 55 -8.09 3.75 12.48
CA ILE A 55 -7.12 4.78 12.10
C ILE A 55 -7.15 5.89 13.14
N ASP A 56 -5.99 6.45 13.47
CA ASP A 56 -5.89 7.66 14.27
C ASP A 56 -6.54 8.85 13.52
N GLN A 57 -7.48 9.52 14.20
CA GLN A 57 -8.28 10.57 13.58
C GLN A 57 -7.43 11.73 13.08
N GLN A 58 -6.45 12.19 13.87
CA GLN A 58 -5.58 13.29 13.48
C GLN A 58 -4.75 12.96 12.23
N SER A 59 -4.31 11.70 12.13
CA SER A 59 -3.56 11.21 10.97
C SER A 59 -4.46 11.10 9.73
N PHE A 60 -5.71 10.67 9.92
CA PHE A 60 -6.69 10.59 8.85
C PHE A 60 -6.99 11.96 8.21
N GLU A 61 -7.07 13.01 9.04
CA GLU A 61 -7.33 14.38 8.58
C GLU A 61 -6.18 14.97 7.75
N ARG A 62 -4.97 14.43 7.89
CA ARG A 62 -3.77 14.84 7.13
C ARG A 62 -3.72 14.28 5.70
N ILE A 63 -4.60 13.36 5.32
CA ILE A 63 -4.60 12.81 3.95
C ILE A 63 -4.91 13.92 2.95
N PRO A 64 -4.01 14.21 1.98
CA PRO A 64 -4.26 15.22 0.96
C PRO A 64 -5.49 14.89 0.12
N ARG A 65 -6.46 15.81 0.09
CA ARG A 65 -7.74 15.60 -0.61
C ARG A 65 -7.71 16.03 -2.06
N THR A 66 -6.68 16.75 -2.47
CA THR A 66 -6.47 17.29 -3.81
C THR A 66 -5.02 17.12 -4.23
N ARG A 67 -4.72 17.38 -5.49
CA ARG A 67 -3.39 17.25 -6.13
C ARG A 67 -2.95 15.78 -6.29
N PRO A 68 -1.92 15.52 -7.11
CA PRO A 68 -1.38 14.19 -7.30
C PRO A 68 -0.90 13.60 -5.98
N LEU A 69 -1.41 12.42 -5.64
CA LEU A 69 -1.07 11.73 -4.40
C LEU A 69 -0.71 10.28 -4.68
N ILE A 70 0.42 9.83 -4.18
CA ILE A 70 0.79 8.42 -4.15
C ILE A 70 0.80 7.98 -2.69
N VAL A 71 -0.04 7.01 -2.36
CA VAL A 71 -0.07 6.38 -1.05
C VAL A 71 0.73 5.10 -1.12
N ILE A 72 1.79 5.02 -0.33
CA ILE A 72 2.66 3.83 -0.24
C ILE A 72 2.39 3.09 1.07
N ALA A 73 2.42 1.76 1.03
CA ALA A 73 2.21 0.95 2.23
C ALA A 73 3.06 -0.32 2.24
N ASN A 74 3.35 -0.85 3.45
CA ASN A 74 3.78 -2.23 3.62
C ASN A 74 2.63 -3.18 3.28
N HIS A 75 2.94 -4.46 3.03
CA HIS A 75 1.96 -5.45 2.52
C HIS A 75 1.92 -6.73 3.37
N PRO A 76 1.55 -6.64 4.68
CA PRO A 76 1.70 -7.77 5.60
C PRO A 76 0.70 -8.91 5.38
N PHE A 77 -0.52 -8.64 4.88
CA PHE A 77 -1.59 -9.62 4.81
C PHE A 77 -1.97 -10.01 3.37
N GLY A 78 -1.64 -9.20 2.37
CA GLY A 78 -2.02 -9.45 0.98
C GLY A 78 -3.37 -8.83 0.61
N GLY A 79 -4.33 -9.61 0.13
CA GLY A 79 -5.58 -9.10 -0.43
C GLY A 79 -6.33 -8.12 0.46
N ILE A 80 -6.35 -8.35 1.78
CA ILE A 80 -7.07 -7.48 2.72
C ILE A 80 -6.43 -6.10 2.86
N ASP A 81 -5.10 -5.99 2.71
CA ASP A 81 -4.42 -4.68 2.71
C ASP A 81 -4.89 -3.85 1.52
N GLY A 82 -4.96 -4.48 0.33
CA GLY A 82 -5.48 -3.83 -0.87
C GLY A 82 -6.93 -3.39 -0.72
N VAL A 83 -7.79 -4.26 -0.18
CA VAL A 83 -9.20 -3.95 0.07
C VAL A 83 -9.33 -2.80 1.07
N SER A 84 -8.57 -2.82 2.16
CA SER A 84 -8.63 -1.79 3.20
C SER A 84 -8.05 -0.46 2.73
N LEU A 85 -6.96 -0.48 1.96
CA LEU A 85 -6.39 0.71 1.34
C LEU A 85 -7.37 1.33 0.34
N GLY A 86 -7.96 0.51 -0.53
CA GLY A 86 -8.96 0.97 -1.50
C GLY A 86 -10.20 1.55 -0.82
N ALA A 87 -10.71 0.92 0.24
CA ALA A 87 -11.83 1.44 1.02
C ALA A 87 -11.49 2.78 1.69
N LEU A 88 -10.31 2.88 2.33
CA LEU A 88 -9.83 4.12 2.94
C LEU A 88 -9.75 5.25 1.91
N LEU A 89 -9.09 4.98 0.79
CA LEU A 89 -8.87 6.00 -0.23
C LEU A 89 -10.17 6.42 -0.91
N SER A 90 -11.07 5.50 -1.23
CA SER A 90 -12.36 5.84 -1.86
C SER A 90 -13.22 6.77 -1.01
N MET A 91 -13.04 6.77 0.32
CA MET A 91 -13.75 7.69 1.24
C MET A 91 -13.28 9.14 1.13
N VAL A 92 -11.98 9.35 0.87
CA VAL A 92 -11.37 10.68 0.91
C VAL A 92 -10.95 11.18 -0.48
N ARG A 93 -10.74 10.27 -1.40
CA ARG A 93 -10.29 10.48 -2.78
C ARG A 93 -11.09 9.58 -3.73
N PRO A 94 -12.29 10.00 -4.17
CA PRO A 94 -13.10 9.24 -5.13
C PRO A 94 -12.38 8.93 -6.45
N ASP A 95 -11.35 9.73 -6.75
CA ASP A 95 -10.42 9.57 -7.87
C ASP A 95 -9.24 8.64 -7.54
N SER A 96 -9.35 7.78 -6.53
CA SER A 96 -8.29 6.85 -6.18
C SER A 96 -8.35 5.56 -7.01
N ARG A 97 -7.16 5.04 -7.37
CA ARG A 97 -6.96 3.69 -7.91
C ARG A 97 -5.82 3.01 -7.19
N LEU A 98 -5.79 1.68 -7.23
CA LEU A 98 -4.66 0.91 -6.73
C LEU A 98 -3.80 0.40 -7.89
N LEU A 99 -2.49 0.39 -7.70
CA LEU A 99 -1.60 -0.35 -8.57
C LEU A 99 -1.63 -1.83 -8.15
N GLY A 100 -2.12 -2.70 -8.99
CA GLY A 100 -2.36 -4.08 -8.60
C GLY A 100 -2.12 -5.11 -9.70
N ASN A 101 -2.00 -6.38 -9.28
CA ASN A 101 -1.80 -7.49 -10.18
C ASN A 101 -2.97 -7.59 -11.18
N PHE A 102 -2.63 -7.85 -12.45
CA PHE A 102 -3.60 -8.00 -13.54
C PHE A 102 -4.68 -9.06 -13.25
N LEU A 103 -4.40 -10.09 -12.43
CA LEU A 103 -5.38 -11.12 -12.06
C LEU A 103 -6.58 -10.53 -11.32
N LEU A 104 -6.37 -9.49 -10.50
CA LEU A 104 -7.45 -8.81 -9.78
C LEU A 104 -8.44 -8.15 -10.74
N SER A 105 -7.99 -7.72 -11.91
CA SER A 105 -8.88 -7.10 -12.91
C SER A 105 -9.86 -8.07 -13.58
N ARG A 106 -9.77 -9.37 -13.27
CA ARG A 106 -10.75 -10.37 -13.70
C ARG A 106 -11.95 -10.49 -12.76
N MET A 107 -11.88 -9.87 -11.58
CA MET A 107 -12.98 -9.83 -10.64
C MET A 107 -13.98 -8.72 -11.04
N ASP A 108 -15.27 -9.04 -10.95
CA ASP A 108 -16.33 -8.06 -11.20
C ASP A 108 -16.26 -6.91 -10.19
N GLY A 109 -16.56 -5.70 -10.65
CA GLY A 109 -16.61 -4.49 -9.84
C GLY A 109 -15.26 -3.83 -9.51
N ILE A 110 -14.13 -4.54 -9.65
CA ILE A 110 -12.81 -4.01 -9.25
C ILE A 110 -12.03 -3.41 -10.43
N ARG A 111 -12.38 -3.77 -11.67
CA ARG A 111 -11.59 -3.48 -12.88
C ARG A 111 -11.23 -2.00 -13.03
N GLY A 112 -12.16 -1.12 -12.83
CA GLY A 112 -11.96 0.33 -12.92
C GLY A 112 -11.20 0.94 -11.75
N ASN A 113 -11.08 0.20 -10.65
CA ASN A 113 -10.42 0.65 -9.42
C ASN A 113 -8.92 0.27 -9.37
N ILE A 114 -8.42 -0.45 -10.40
CA ILE A 114 -7.05 -0.95 -10.45
C ILE A 114 -6.36 -0.52 -11.74
N ILE A 115 -5.13 -0.02 -11.62
CA ILE A 115 -4.17 0.08 -12.71
C ILE A 115 -3.33 -1.19 -12.70
N LYS A 116 -3.33 -1.89 -13.84
CA LYS A 116 -2.79 -3.24 -13.96
C LYS A 116 -1.28 -3.22 -14.11
N VAL A 117 -0.61 -4.04 -13.30
CA VAL A 117 0.81 -4.38 -13.43
C VAL A 117 1.00 -5.88 -13.27
N ASP A 118 2.07 -6.42 -13.82
CA ASP A 118 2.48 -7.80 -13.61
C ASP A 118 3.75 -7.84 -12.75
N PRO A 119 3.65 -8.24 -11.48
CA PRO A 119 4.81 -8.36 -10.60
C PRO A 119 5.68 -9.59 -10.91
N PHE A 120 5.20 -10.55 -11.74
CA PHE A 120 5.81 -11.87 -11.92
C PHE A 120 6.76 -11.95 -13.12
N GLN A 121 7.37 -10.93 -13.59
CA GLN A 121 8.40 -10.94 -14.65
C GLN A 121 8.25 -12.04 -15.73
N ARG A 122 7.00 -12.32 -16.18
CA ARG A 122 6.72 -13.32 -17.19
C ARG A 122 7.06 -12.78 -18.58
N GLU A 123 7.13 -13.65 -19.55
CA GLU A 123 7.26 -13.26 -20.96
C GLU A 123 6.12 -12.29 -21.34
N GLY A 124 6.45 -11.09 -21.82
CA GLY A 124 5.48 -10.01 -22.09
C GLY A 124 5.15 -9.10 -20.89
N SER A 125 5.62 -9.40 -19.67
CA SER A 125 5.34 -8.56 -18.49
C SER A 125 5.95 -7.16 -18.59
N ALA A 126 7.09 -7.01 -19.27
CA ALA A 126 7.71 -5.71 -19.50
C ALA A 126 6.80 -4.74 -20.26
N GLN A 127 6.11 -5.21 -21.32
CA GLN A 127 5.17 -4.40 -22.10
C GLN A 127 3.91 -4.07 -21.28
N ALA A 128 3.37 -5.06 -20.54
CA ALA A 128 2.21 -4.86 -19.67
C ALA A 128 2.53 -3.85 -18.55
N ASN A 129 3.71 -3.95 -17.93
CA ASN A 129 4.17 -3.02 -16.92
C ASN A 129 4.40 -1.62 -17.48
N PHE A 130 4.91 -1.50 -18.71
CA PHE A 130 5.04 -0.22 -19.38
C PHE A 130 3.68 0.44 -19.63
N ALA A 131 2.67 -0.31 -20.07
CA ALA A 131 1.31 0.19 -20.25
C ALA A 131 0.68 0.65 -18.93
N GLY A 132 0.80 -0.16 -17.87
CA GLY A 132 0.34 0.18 -16.52
C GLY A 132 1.02 1.43 -15.96
N MET A 133 2.34 1.54 -16.13
CA MET A 133 3.09 2.71 -15.69
C MET A 133 2.68 3.98 -16.45
N ARG A 134 2.46 3.90 -17.77
CA ARG A 134 1.94 5.03 -18.56
C ARG A 134 0.54 5.44 -18.11
N GLU A 135 -0.31 4.49 -17.74
CA GLU A 135 -1.63 4.75 -17.21
C GLU A 135 -1.53 5.44 -15.83
N ALA A 136 -0.67 4.96 -14.94
CA ALA A 136 -0.41 5.56 -13.63
C ALA A 136 0.08 7.02 -13.76
N ILE A 137 1.02 7.29 -14.68
CA ILE A 137 1.49 8.66 -14.94
C ILE A 137 0.34 9.55 -15.43
N ARG A 138 -0.48 9.08 -16.38
CA ARG A 138 -1.62 9.86 -16.88
C ARG A 138 -2.65 10.12 -15.79
N TRP A 139 -2.88 9.12 -14.91
CA TRP A 139 -3.80 9.23 -13.80
C TRP A 139 -3.35 10.30 -12.79
N LEU A 140 -2.11 10.21 -12.33
CA LEU A 140 -1.53 11.18 -11.41
C LEU A 140 -1.42 12.60 -11.99
N LYS A 141 -1.08 12.74 -13.27
CA LYS A 141 -1.03 14.05 -13.93
C LYS A 141 -2.38 14.78 -13.99
N ARG A 142 -3.50 14.07 -13.81
CA ARG A 142 -4.84 14.67 -13.66
C ARG A 142 -5.11 15.16 -12.23
N GLY A 143 -4.16 15.04 -11.31
CA GLY A 143 -4.33 15.38 -9.90
C GLY A 143 -4.87 14.22 -9.05
N ALA A 144 -5.00 13.03 -9.61
CA ALA A 144 -5.65 11.88 -8.98
C ALA A 144 -4.75 11.17 -7.94
N CYS A 145 -5.35 10.19 -7.22
CA CYS A 145 -4.70 9.41 -6.18
C CYS A 145 -4.37 8.00 -6.66
N LEU A 146 -3.20 7.48 -6.23
CA LEU A 146 -2.74 6.13 -6.51
C LEU A 146 -2.25 5.44 -5.23
N GLY A 147 -2.86 4.30 -4.87
CA GLY A 147 -2.36 3.44 -3.79
C GLY A 147 -1.40 2.39 -4.35
N VAL A 148 -0.27 2.18 -3.68
CA VAL A 148 0.80 1.30 -4.14
C VAL A 148 1.41 0.52 -2.97
N PHE A 149 1.68 -0.76 -3.21
CA PHE A 149 2.53 -1.60 -2.37
C PHE A 149 3.88 -1.75 -3.09
N PRO A 150 4.92 -0.96 -2.73
CA PRO A 150 6.13 -0.86 -3.55
C PRO A 150 6.97 -2.13 -3.62
N SER A 151 6.77 -3.07 -2.70
CA SER A 151 7.38 -4.40 -2.73
C SER A 151 6.85 -5.29 -3.86
N GLY A 152 5.61 -5.05 -4.33
CA GLY A 152 4.91 -5.90 -5.29
C GLY A 152 4.51 -7.27 -4.73
N GLU A 153 4.98 -7.63 -3.55
CA GLU A 153 4.75 -8.93 -2.89
C GLU A 153 4.37 -8.74 -1.42
N VAL A 154 3.69 -9.76 -0.88
CA VAL A 154 3.33 -9.82 0.54
C VAL A 154 4.58 -10.02 1.41
N SER A 155 4.60 -9.35 2.57
CA SER A 155 5.68 -9.47 3.56
C SER A 155 5.99 -10.91 3.91
N SER A 156 7.25 -11.23 4.10
CA SER A 156 7.73 -12.56 4.42
C SER A 156 8.70 -12.56 5.59
N PHE A 157 8.91 -13.72 6.19
CA PHE A 157 9.89 -13.88 7.25
C PHE A 157 11.31 -13.86 6.68
N HIS A 158 12.17 -13.06 7.28
CA HIS A 158 13.58 -12.95 6.94
C HIS A 158 14.45 -13.51 8.06
N PHE A 159 15.22 -14.56 7.79
CA PHE A 159 16.08 -15.21 8.78
C PHE A 159 17.17 -14.30 9.35
N ARG A 160 17.75 -13.42 8.51
CA ARG A 160 18.84 -12.54 8.97
C ARG A 160 18.41 -11.52 10.00
N SER A 161 17.20 -11.01 9.90
CA SER A 161 16.64 -10.01 10.82
C SER A 161 15.67 -10.59 11.84
N LEU A 162 15.33 -11.88 11.74
CA LEU A 162 14.31 -12.57 12.55
C LEU A 162 13.00 -11.80 12.60
N SER A 163 12.61 -11.20 11.48
CA SER A 163 11.46 -10.32 11.38
C SER A 163 10.67 -10.58 10.11
N VAL A 164 9.39 -10.22 10.15
CA VAL A 164 8.52 -10.18 8.97
C VAL A 164 8.59 -8.79 8.38
N ALA A 165 8.95 -8.71 7.11
CA ALA A 165 9.02 -7.45 6.38
C ALA A 165 8.76 -7.68 4.89
N ASP A 166 8.48 -6.59 4.18
CA ASP A 166 8.39 -6.62 2.72
C ASP A 166 9.74 -6.99 2.09
N PRO A 167 9.74 -7.60 0.91
CA PRO A 167 10.89 -7.62 0.02
C PRO A 167 11.42 -6.21 -0.30
N VAL A 168 12.49 -6.14 -1.06
CA VAL A 168 13.05 -4.86 -1.52
C VAL A 168 11.99 -4.07 -2.28
N TRP A 169 11.86 -2.79 -1.94
CA TRP A 169 10.92 -1.89 -2.60
C TRP A 169 11.45 -1.44 -3.95
N SER A 170 10.57 -1.30 -4.92
CA SER A 170 10.91 -0.85 -6.27
C SER A 170 11.14 0.66 -6.32
N SER A 171 12.28 1.09 -6.85
CA SER A 171 12.61 2.51 -7.05
C SER A 171 11.77 3.21 -8.11
N HIS A 172 10.96 2.48 -8.87
CA HIS A 172 10.00 3.06 -9.81
C HIS A 172 9.00 4.00 -9.13
N ILE A 173 8.73 3.82 -7.84
CA ILE A 173 7.83 4.68 -7.08
C ILE A 173 8.37 6.11 -6.97
N VAL A 174 9.68 6.27 -6.78
CA VAL A 174 10.34 7.59 -6.74
C VAL A 174 10.29 8.25 -8.11
N SER A 175 10.63 7.51 -9.17
CA SER A 175 10.52 8.01 -10.56
C SER A 175 9.11 8.48 -10.88
N LEU A 176 8.08 7.72 -10.44
CA LEU A 176 6.68 8.06 -10.66
C LEU A 176 6.32 9.35 -9.93
N ALA A 177 6.69 9.49 -8.66
CA ALA A 177 6.43 10.68 -7.85
C ALA A 177 7.07 11.93 -8.45
N LEU A 178 8.35 11.86 -8.81
CA LEU A 178 9.07 13.01 -9.39
C LEU A 178 8.51 13.43 -10.75
N ARG A 179 8.19 12.45 -11.63
CA ARG A 179 7.63 12.72 -12.97
C ARG A 179 6.24 13.33 -12.94
N THR A 180 5.47 13.06 -11.90
CA THR A 180 4.09 13.52 -11.77
C THR A 180 3.93 14.65 -10.75
N LYS A 181 5.02 15.04 -10.08
CA LYS A 181 5.02 15.96 -8.94
C LYS A 181 4.02 15.54 -7.85
N ALA A 182 3.88 14.24 -7.65
CA ALA A 182 2.97 13.68 -6.68
C ALA A 182 3.59 13.71 -5.28
N THR A 183 2.79 14.11 -4.30
CA THR A 183 3.10 13.94 -2.88
C THR A 183 3.06 12.46 -2.54
N ILE A 184 3.98 11.96 -1.71
CA ILE A 184 3.96 10.60 -1.18
C ILE A 184 3.40 10.61 0.24
N LEU A 185 2.46 9.70 0.52
CA LEU A 185 1.90 9.47 1.84
C LEU A 185 2.23 8.05 2.30
N PRO A 186 3.11 7.87 3.31
CA PRO A 186 3.39 6.56 3.86
C PRO A 186 2.25 6.07 4.77
N LEU A 187 1.85 4.82 4.57
CA LEU A 187 0.92 4.07 5.41
C LEU A 187 1.58 2.82 5.98
N TYR A 188 1.18 2.43 7.17
CA TYR A 188 1.64 1.19 7.78
C TYR A 188 0.46 0.36 8.27
N PHE A 189 0.35 -0.88 7.79
CA PHE A 189 -0.57 -1.89 8.27
C PHE A 189 0.07 -2.66 9.43
N GLU A 190 -0.58 -2.68 10.59
CA GLU A 190 -0.11 -3.39 11.76
C GLU A 190 -0.45 -4.88 11.69
N GLY A 191 0.53 -5.72 12.05
CA GLY A 191 0.37 -7.16 12.10
C GLY A 191 1.05 -7.88 10.93
N ASN A 192 0.75 -9.17 10.81
CA ASN A 192 1.26 -10.05 9.76
C ASN A 192 0.40 -11.31 9.63
N ASN A 193 0.61 -12.04 8.56
CA ASN A 193 0.01 -13.34 8.32
C ASN A 193 0.44 -14.38 9.38
N GLY A 194 -0.32 -15.48 9.47
CA GLY A 194 -0.09 -16.53 10.46
C GLY A 194 1.22 -17.29 10.23
N LEU A 195 1.68 -17.98 11.29
CA LEU A 195 2.92 -18.76 11.28
C LEU A 195 3.00 -19.75 10.11
N LEU A 196 1.89 -20.45 9.81
CA LEU A 196 1.83 -21.40 8.70
C LEU A 196 2.16 -20.75 7.35
N PHE A 197 1.69 -19.51 7.13
CA PHE A 197 1.99 -18.76 5.92
C PHE A 197 3.51 -18.52 5.77
N HIS A 198 4.15 -18.11 6.85
CA HIS A 198 5.58 -17.84 6.84
C HIS A 198 6.40 -19.12 6.70
N LEU A 199 6.05 -20.20 7.42
CA LEU A 199 6.71 -21.50 7.31
C LEU A 199 6.59 -22.07 5.89
N ALA A 200 5.40 -22.01 5.29
CA ALA A 200 5.20 -22.42 3.90
C ALA A 200 6.10 -21.62 2.93
N GLY A 201 6.27 -20.33 3.18
CA GLY A 201 7.14 -19.45 2.40
C GLY A 201 8.62 -19.80 2.50
N LEU A 202 9.06 -20.38 3.62
CA LEU A 202 10.43 -20.87 3.79
C LEU A 202 10.72 -22.13 2.97
N VAL A 203 9.69 -22.95 2.75
CA VAL A 203 9.81 -24.16 1.90
C VAL A 203 9.80 -23.74 0.43
N HIS A 204 8.82 -22.95 0.01
CA HIS A 204 8.74 -22.41 -1.36
C HIS A 204 7.81 -21.18 -1.43
N PRO A 205 8.20 -20.10 -2.13
CA PRO A 205 7.38 -18.87 -2.24
C PRO A 205 5.95 -19.11 -2.77
N SER A 206 5.78 -20.05 -3.71
CA SER A 206 4.44 -20.37 -4.25
C SER A 206 3.50 -20.97 -3.22
N LEU A 207 4.02 -21.70 -2.21
CA LEU A 207 3.16 -22.30 -1.16
C LEU A 207 2.53 -21.21 -0.30
N ARG A 208 3.26 -20.13 0.04
CA ARG A 208 2.68 -19.00 0.75
C ARG A 208 1.61 -18.31 -0.09
N THR A 209 1.82 -18.18 -1.40
CA THR A 209 0.84 -17.58 -2.31
C THR A 209 -0.47 -18.37 -2.34
N LEU A 210 -0.39 -19.72 -2.32
CA LEU A 210 -1.56 -20.58 -2.23
C LEU A 210 -2.35 -20.42 -0.92
N LEU A 211 -1.69 -19.97 0.16
CA LEU A 211 -2.34 -19.73 1.46
C LEU A 211 -3.01 -18.34 1.57
N LEU A 212 -2.81 -17.44 0.60
CA LEU A 212 -3.41 -16.10 0.65
C LEU A 212 -4.95 -16.11 0.78
N PRO A 213 -5.72 -16.98 0.10
CA PRO A 213 -7.16 -17.05 0.32
C PRO A 213 -7.56 -17.39 1.76
N ARG A 214 -6.80 -18.28 2.40
CA ARG A 214 -7.00 -18.63 3.81
C ARG A 214 -6.69 -17.46 4.74
N GLU A 215 -5.57 -16.76 4.52
CA GLU A 215 -5.19 -15.60 5.35
C GLU A 215 -6.19 -14.44 5.15
N PHE A 216 -6.69 -14.26 3.93
CA PHE A 216 -7.76 -13.29 3.65
C PHE A 216 -9.04 -13.63 4.43
N SER A 217 -9.51 -14.88 4.35
CA SER A 217 -10.73 -15.31 5.06
C SER A 217 -10.59 -15.24 6.59
N LYS A 218 -9.38 -15.40 7.14
CA LYS A 218 -9.13 -15.21 8.57
C LYS A 218 -9.37 -13.79 9.08
N MET A 219 -9.43 -12.82 8.17
CA MET A 219 -9.69 -11.43 8.53
C MET A 219 -11.17 -11.10 8.70
N GLU A 220 -12.07 -12.07 8.44
CA GLU A 220 -13.49 -11.89 8.75
C GLU A 220 -13.69 -11.54 10.24
N LYS A 221 -14.54 -10.52 10.49
CA LYS A 221 -14.90 -10.01 11.82
C LYS A 221 -13.71 -9.54 12.67
N LYS A 222 -12.59 -9.21 12.02
CA LYS A 222 -11.41 -8.65 12.70
C LYS A 222 -11.26 -7.18 12.45
N THR A 223 -10.44 -6.56 13.29
CA THR A 223 -10.06 -5.17 13.17
C THR A 223 -8.64 -5.08 12.63
N LEU A 224 -8.47 -4.30 11.55
CA LEU A 224 -7.19 -3.97 10.95
C LEU A 224 -6.79 -2.57 11.38
N ARG A 225 -5.56 -2.39 11.87
CA ARG A 225 -5.03 -1.09 12.26
C ARG A 225 -4.12 -0.53 11.20
N ILE A 226 -4.40 0.71 10.80
CA ILE A 226 -3.61 1.46 9.83
C ILE A 226 -3.05 2.71 10.51
N ARG A 227 -1.75 2.93 10.34
CA ARG A 227 -1.07 4.16 10.74
C ARG A 227 -0.73 4.98 9.50
N ILE A 228 -1.02 6.26 9.57
CA ILE A 228 -0.80 7.19 8.46
C ILE A 228 0.30 8.16 8.87
N GLY A 229 1.33 8.25 8.04
CA GLY A 229 2.45 9.15 8.23
C GLY A 229 2.16 10.58 7.78
N ARG A 230 3.21 11.37 7.67
CA ARG A 230 3.14 12.72 7.10
C ARG A 230 3.33 12.67 5.59
N PRO A 231 2.62 13.51 4.84
CA PRO A 231 2.85 13.67 3.41
C PRO A 231 4.28 14.16 3.15
N LEU A 232 4.97 13.54 2.20
CA LEU A 232 6.32 13.89 1.76
C LEU A 232 6.22 14.57 0.39
N SER A 233 6.75 15.77 0.29
CA SER A 233 6.64 16.56 -0.93
C SER A 233 7.59 16.06 -2.03
N PRO A 234 7.26 16.23 -3.32
CA PRO A 234 8.15 15.86 -4.41
C PRO A 234 9.45 16.67 -4.42
N GLU A 235 9.45 17.88 -3.86
CA GLU A 235 10.64 18.70 -3.69
C GLU A 235 11.64 18.06 -2.73
N LEU A 236 11.15 17.52 -1.59
CA LEU A 236 11.98 16.76 -0.65
C LEU A 236 12.61 15.54 -1.33
N LEU A 237 11.82 14.78 -2.10
CA LEU A 237 12.35 13.60 -2.82
C LEU A 237 13.40 13.99 -3.86
N SER A 238 13.21 15.12 -4.54
CA SER A 238 14.16 15.65 -5.52
C SER A 238 15.50 16.05 -4.90
N LEU A 239 15.50 16.46 -3.63
CA LEU A 239 16.74 16.82 -2.92
C LEU A 239 17.62 15.61 -2.60
N MET A 240 17.04 14.44 -2.48
CA MET A 240 17.77 13.22 -2.14
C MET A 240 18.53 12.64 -3.35
N GLY A 241 18.11 12.95 -4.58
CA GLY A 241 18.80 12.65 -5.84
C GLY A 241 18.79 11.18 -6.27
N ASP A 242 19.31 10.30 -5.45
CA ASP A 242 19.42 8.86 -5.76
C ASP A 242 18.09 8.13 -5.50
N HIS A 243 17.55 7.45 -6.52
CA HIS A 243 16.26 6.77 -6.42
C HIS A 243 16.26 5.56 -5.46
N PRO A 244 17.23 4.66 -5.48
CA PRO A 244 17.38 3.59 -4.48
C PRO A 244 17.40 4.12 -3.05
N VAL A 245 18.26 5.08 -2.74
CA VAL A 245 18.37 5.71 -1.41
C VAL A 245 17.06 6.37 -0.99
N THR A 246 16.44 7.11 -1.90
CA THR A 246 15.12 7.72 -1.66
C THR A 246 14.05 6.65 -1.40
N THR A 247 14.11 5.52 -2.08
CA THR A 247 13.18 4.39 -1.86
C THR A 247 13.37 3.78 -0.48
N ASP A 248 14.62 3.58 -0.04
CA ASP A 248 14.93 3.09 1.30
C ASP A 248 14.47 4.07 2.39
N TYR A 249 14.61 5.37 2.15
CA TYR A 249 14.05 6.40 3.02
C TYR A 249 12.52 6.31 3.11
N LEU A 250 11.81 6.16 2.00
CA LEU A 250 10.35 5.99 1.97
C LEU A 250 9.92 4.73 2.74
N ARG A 251 10.66 3.63 2.56
CA ARG A 251 10.45 2.40 3.31
C ARG A 251 10.67 2.62 4.80
N LEU A 252 11.75 3.30 5.19
CA LEU A 252 12.03 3.66 6.58
C LEU A 252 10.91 4.51 7.20
N GLN A 253 10.44 5.54 6.49
CA GLN A 253 9.31 6.37 6.92
C GLN A 253 8.05 5.54 7.18
N THR A 254 7.76 4.58 6.31
CA THR A 254 6.63 3.67 6.47
C THR A 254 6.78 2.77 7.70
N TYR A 255 7.93 2.11 7.86
CA TYR A 255 8.17 1.19 8.99
C TYR A 255 8.39 1.91 10.33
N ALA A 256 8.81 3.17 10.34
CA ALA A 256 8.90 3.99 11.55
C ALA A 256 7.53 4.21 12.21
N LEU A 257 6.45 4.17 11.42
CA LEU A 257 5.08 4.25 11.95
C LEU A 257 4.73 3.09 12.88
N ALA A 258 5.35 1.92 12.72
CA ALA A 258 5.15 0.77 13.61
C ALA A 258 5.55 1.06 15.09
N LYS A 259 6.57 1.91 15.27
CA LYS A 259 7.14 2.25 16.60
C LYS A 259 6.49 3.49 17.22
N SER A 260 5.65 4.21 16.47
CA SER A 260 4.91 5.34 17.00
C SER A 260 3.96 4.83 18.08
N ALA A 261 4.23 5.15 19.36
CA ALA A 261 3.31 4.82 20.42
C ALA A 261 1.92 5.37 20.06
N PRO A 262 0.83 4.63 20.33
CA PRO A 262 -0.49 5.19 20.20
C PRO A 262 -0.52 6.42 21.13
N GLY A 263 -0.57 7.60 20.54
CA GLY A 263 -0.79 8.83 21.30
C GLY A 263 -2.08 8.67 22.10
N LYS A 264 -2.30 9.50 23.11
CA LYS A 264 -3.55 9.55 23.89
C LYS A 264 -4.79 9.90 23.05
N ILE A 265 -4.68 9.88 21.72
CA ILE A 265 -5.73 10.21 20.77
C ILE A 265 -6.51 8.91 20.46
N PRO A 266 -7.82 8.88 20.70
CA PRO A 266 -8.63 7.70 20.43
C PRO A 266 -8.58 7.34 18.94
N LEU A 267 -8.36 6.06 18.65
CA LEU A 267 -8.46 5.53 17.30
C LEU A 267 -9.91 5.70 16.82
N ARG A 268 -10.06 6.34 15.66
CA ARG A 268 -11.36 6.42 15.00
C ARG A 268 -11.65 5.09 14.34
N GLN A 269 -12.67 4.40 14.81
CA GLN A 269 -13.21 3.27 14.11
C GLN A 269 -13.95 3.78 12.86
N ILE A 270 -13.45 3.49 11.69
CA ILE A 270 -14.15 3.79 10.44
C ILE A 270 -15.31 2.79 10.34
N LYS A 271 -16.44 3.14 10.94
CA LYS A 271 -17.72 2.56 10.56
C LYS A 271 -18.04 3.19 9.21
N LEU A 272 -18.09 2.34 8.19
CA LEU A 272 -18.35 2.75 6.82
C LEU A 272 -19.64 3.62 6.75
N PRO A 273 -19.56 4.93 6.53
CA PRO A 273 -20.76 5.72 6.34
C PRO A 273 -21.24 5.59 4.90
N PHE A 274 -22.53 5.52 4.77
CA PHE A 274 -23.24 5.70 3.53
C PHE A 274 -22.94 7.12 3.00
N TRP A 275 -22.29 7.21 1.83
CA TRP A 275 -22.12 8.40 0.99
C TRP A 275 -21.89 9.76 1.67
N ALA A 276 -20.66 10.24 1.65
CA ALA A 276 -20.37 11.66 1.80
C ALA A 276 -19.98 12.23 0.44
N THR A 277 -20.97 12.67 -0.29
CA THR A 277 -20.79 13.68 -1.33
C THR A 277 -20.54 15.01 -0.63
N GLN A 278 -19.33 15.57 -0.77
CA GLN A 278 -19.17 17.02 -0.77
C GLN A 278 -17.99 17.42 -1.65
N THR A 279 -18.36 18.02 -2.75
CA THR A 279 -17.60 18.83 -3.67
C THR A 279 -16.84 19.97 -3.00
N GLY A 280 -15.66 20.16 -3.49
CA GLY A 280 -14.69 21.22 -3.41
C GLY A 280 -14.97 22.53 -2.69
N LYS A 281 -13.95 23.00 -1.98
CA LYS A 281 -13.59 24.42 -1.95
C LYS A 281 -12.07 24.55 -1.97
N ASP A 282 -11.68 25.47 -2.80
CA ASP A 282 -10.37 25.93 -3.24
C ASP A 282 -9.43 26.29 -2.08
N LEU A 283 -8.23 25.73 -2.06
CA LEU A 283 -7.12 26.18 -1.24
C LEU A 283 -5.88 26.37 -2.13
N SER A 284 -6.00 27.32 -3.06
CA SER A 284 -4.83 27.92 -3.69
C SER A 284 -4.44 29.15 -2.89
N LYS A 285 -3.39 29.10 -2.11
CA LYS A 285 -2.47 30.20 -1.77
C LYS A 285 -1.63 29.84 -0.54
N THR A 286 -0.47 29.26 -0.75
CA THR A 286 0.71 29.53 0.07
C THR A 286 1.96 29.24 -0.75
N ALA A 287 2.85 30.23 -0.80
CA ALA A 287 4.13 30.17 -1.48
C ALA A 287 5.05 29.09 -0.87
N PRO A 288 5.96 28.47 -1.67
CA PRO A 288 6.82 27.40 -1.17
C PRO A 288 7.89 27.93 -0.22
N PRO A 289 8.10 27.32 0.95
CA PRO A 289 9.22 27.63 1.85
C PRO A 289 10.57 27.24 1.23
N GLN A 290 11.63 27.92 1.66
CA GLN A 290 12.99 27.70 1.17
C GLN A 290 13.47 26.26 1.50
N LYS A 291 14.28 25.67 0.59
CA LYS A 291 14.66 24.24 0.59
C LYS A 291 15.15 23.66 1.93
N LYS A 292 15.81 24.47 2.77
CA LYS A 292 16.35 24.03 4.07
C LYS A 292 15.30 23.93 5.17
N GLU A 293 14.29 24.78 5.15
CA GLU A 293 13.23 24.83 6.17
C GLU A 293 12.22 23.68 6.02
N VAL A 294 11.93 23.26 4.77
CA VAL A 294 11.02 22.15 4.48
C VAL A 294 11.55 20.84 5.07
N MET A 295 12.85 20.56 4.88
CA MET A 295 13.47 19.33 5.36
C MET A 295 13.53 19.30 6.90
N SER A 296 13.82 20.44 7.54
CA SER A 296 13.86 20.55 9.01
C SER A 296 12.49 20.39 9.65
N ALA A 297 11.44 20.95 9.04
CA ALA A 297 10.07 20.83 9.55
C ALA A 297 9.51 19.42 9.44
N GLU A 298 9.82 18.70 8.35
CA GLU A 298 9.36 17.32 8.16
C GLU A 298 10.09 16.33 9.10
N ILE A 299 11.41 16.55 9.34
CA ILE A 299 12.20 15.72 10.26
C ILE A 299 11.82 16.01 11.72
N ALA A 300 11.59 17.27 12.09
CA ALA A 300 11.20 17.67 13.44
C ALA A 300 9.89 17.03 13.92
N GLY A 301 9.05 16.58 12.99
CA GLY A 301 7.79 15.91 13.32
C GLY A 301 7.88 14.41 13.52
N LEU A 302 9.05 13.80 13.35
CA LEU A 302 9.24 12.36 13.58
C LEU A 302 9.49 12.08 15.07
N PRO A 303 9.19 10.86 15.57
CA PRO A 303 9.65 10.41 16.88
C PRO A 303 11.18 10.54 17.02
N ALA A 304 11.69 10.88 18.19
CA ALA A 304 13.11 11.13 18.42
C ALA A 304 14.03 9.99 17.93
N SER A 305 13.58 8.72 18.08
CA SER A 305 14.28 7.55 17.58
C SER A 305 14.37 7.48 16.04
N ALA A 306 13.35 8.00 15.36
CA ALA A 306 13.33 8.06 13.89
C ALA A 306 14.11 9.27 13.37
N GLN A 307 14.12 10.39 14.12
CA GLN A 307 14.98 11.54 13.83
C GLN A 307 16.46 11.16 13.87
N LEU A 308 16.90 10.43 14.90
CA LEU A 308 18.27 9.94 15.01
C LEU A 308 18.68 9.01 13.85
N LEU A 309 17.76 8.14 13.41
CA LEU A 309 17.99 7.25 12.25
C LEU A 309 18.06 8.03 10.93
N VAL A 310 17.25 9.07 10.78
CA VAL A 310 17.27 9.91 9.57
C VAL A 310 18.49 10.82 9.55
N TYR A 311 18.83 11.47 10.67
CA TYR A 311 20.02 12.30 10.77
C TYR A 311 21.30 11.47 10.66
N GLY A 312 21.41 10.33 11.34
CA GLY A 312 22.58 9.46 11.27
C GLY A 312 22.83 8.90 9.87
N ASN A 313 21.81 8.43 9.18
CA ASN A 313 21.93 7.97 7.80
C ASN A 313 22.15 9.10 6.81
N PHE A 314 21.62 10.29 7.05
CA PHE A 314 21.80 11.46 6.19
C PHE A 314 23.23 12.03 6.32
N GLU A 315 23.80 12.08 7.52
CA GLU A 315 25.21 12.48 7.73
C GLU A 315 26.17 11.47 7.07
N VAL A 316 25.93 10.17 7.21
CA VAL A 316 26.69 9.12 6.53
C VAL A 316 26.54 9.22 5.02
N TYR A 317 25.35 9.51 4.52
CA TYR A 317 25.07 9.73 3.10
C TYR A 317 25.79 10.99 2.57
N CYS A 318 25.71 12.13 3.26
CA CYS A 318 26.41 13.35 2.86
C CYS A 318 27.93 13.16 2.88
N ALA A 319 28.46 12.42 3.85
CA ALA A 319 29.87 12.05 3.91
C ALA A 319 30.28 11.14 2.73
N HIS A 320 29.40 10.20 2.34
CA HIS A 320 29.67 9.27 1.22
C HIS A 320 29.61 9.96 -0.14
N VAL A 321 28.64 10.88 -0.34
CA VAL A 321 28.50 11.66 -1.59
C VAL A 321 29.64 12.66 -1.75
N ASN A 322 30.10 13.27 -0.64
CA ASN A 322 31.22 14.20 -0.68
C ASN A 322 32.60 13.54 -0.83
N ASN A 323 32.69 12.24 -0.54
CA ASN A 323 33.93 11.43 -0.66
C ASN A 323 33.94 10.51 -1.89
N ALA A 324 32.91 10.53 -2.73
CA ALA A 324 32.92 9.80 -3.98
C ALA A 324 33.97 10.43 -4.91
N PRO A 325 34.96 9.69 -5.42
CA PRO A 325 35.94 10.23 -6.36
C PRO A 325 35.19 10.70 -7.61
N SER A 326 35.38 11.96 -7.95
CA SER A 326 35.01 12.49 -9.26
C SER A 326 35.70 11.63 -10.31
N ASN A 327 34.96 10.76 -10.95
CA ASN A 327 35.46 10.04 -12.12
C ASN A 327 35.71 11.01 -13.25
N PRO A 328 36.84 10.86 -13.96
CA PRO A 328 37.28 11.75 -15.04
C PRO A 328 36.39 11.68 -16.29
#